data_8ceb350f35f66ba24b9cc0c42f472a57
#
_entry.id   8ceb350f35f66ba24b9cc0c42f472a57
#
_cell.length_a   1.000
_cell.length_b   1.000
_cell.length_c   1.000
_cell.angle_alpha   90.00
_cell.angle_beta   90.00
_cell.angle_gamma   90.00
#
_symmetry.space_group_name_H-M   'P 1'
#
loop_
_entity.id
_entity.type
_entity.pdbx_description
1 polymer ?
#
loop_
_entity_poly.entity_id
_entity_poly.type
_entity_poly.pdbx_seq_one_letter_code
_entity_poly.pdbx_strand_id
1 'polypeptide(L)'
;VIQMANEKLGYTLADRATWYANQDTTDLQIVCEKDPSGILNNQYACICVNLEKNELINADGAKAFQEWILSEDAQALIAEFGVEEFGAPLFTPNAE
;
A
#
# COMPACT_ATOMS: atom_id res chain seq x y z
N VAL A 1 12.18 -10.44 -0.43
CA VAL A 1 11.56 -11.18 -1.54
C VAL A 1 12.17 -10.75 -2.89
N ILE A 2 12.20 -9.46 -3.20
CA ILE A 2 12.76 -8.93 -4.46
C ILE A 2 14.23 -9.32 -4.60
N GLN A 3 15.05 -9.12 -3.56
CA GLN A 3 16.48 -9.44 -3.63
C GLN A 3 16.72 -10.92 -3.86
N MET A 4 15.96 -11.79 -3.20
CA MET A 4 16.07 -13.23 -3.40
C MET A 4 15.71 -13.62 -4.84
N ALA A 5 14.65 -13.04 -5.39
CA ALA A 5 14.27 -13.30 -6.78
C ALA A 5 15.36 -12.83 -7.75
N ASN A 6 15.97 -11.68 -7.47
CA ASN A 6 17.06 -11.15 -8.28
C ASN A 6 18.29 -12.07 -8.26
N GLU A 7 18.69 -12.52 -7.08
CA GLU A 7 19.84 -13.44 -6.91
C GLU A 7 19.61 -14.78 -7.60
N LYS A 8 18.38 -15.28 -7.54
CA LYS A 8 18.03 -16.60 -8.10
C LYS A 8 17.56 -16.53 -9.56
N LEU A 9 17.51 -15.34 -10.15
CA LEU A 9 17.02 -15.10 -11.52
C LEU A 9 15.58 -15.63 -11.70
N GLY A 10 14.76 -15.40 -10.68
CA GLY A 10 13.39 -15.92 -10.61
C GLY A 10 12.32 -14.85 -10.75
N TYR A 11 11.08 -15.27 -10.57
CA TYR A 11 9.91 -14.40 -10.57
C TYR A 11 9.39 -14.24 -9.15
N THR A 12 8.80 -13.09 -8.87
CA THR A 12 8.16 -12.86 -7.58
C THR A 12 7.01 -11.86 -7.73
N LEU A 13 6.18 -11.78 -6.70
CA LEU A 13 5.12 -10.78 -6.59
C LEU A 13 5.54 -9.74 -5.54
N ALA A 14 5.35 -8.47 -5.86
CA ALA A 14 5.62 -7.37 -4.93
C ALA A 14 4.65 -6.22 -5.18
N ASP A 15 4.46 -5.38 -4.18
CA ASP A 15 3.73 -4.13 -4.38
C ASP A 15 4.62 -3.09 -5.08
N ARG A 16 3.96 -2.08 -5.65
CA ARG A 16 4.64 -1.06 -6.44
C ARG A 16 5.59 -0.22 -5.59
N ALA A 17 5.19 0.14 -4.37
CA ALA A 17 6.02 0.94 -3.48
C ALA A 17 7.33 0.22 -3.15
N THR A 18 7.26 -1.06 -2.82
CA THR A 18 8.44 -1.88 -2.53
C THR A 18 9.33 -2.01 -3.75
N TRP A 19 8.75 -2.18 -4.94
CA TRP A 19 9.55 -2.25 -6.17
C TRP A 19 10.29 -0.94 -6.43
N TYR A 20 9.63 0.22 -6.33
CA TYR A 20 10.28 1.51 -6.52
C TYR A 20 11.43 1.74 -5.53
N ALA A 21 11.25 1.33 -4.27
CA ALA A 21 12.27 1.46 -3.25
C ALA A 21 13.51 0.58 -3.52
N ASN A 22 13.38 -0.46 -4.32
CA ASN A 22 14.44 -1.43 -4.60
C ASN A 22 14.90 -1.47 -6.06
N GLN A 23 14.30 -0.68 -6.95
CA GLN A 23 14.58 -0.77 -8.39
C GLN A 23 16.06 -0.54 -8.74
N ASP A 24 16.75 0.31 -8.00
CA ASP A 24 18.16 0.62 -8.27
C ASP A 24 19.11 -0.48 -7.80
N THR A 25 18.64 -1.44 -7.03
CA THR A 25 19.46 -2.53 -6.48
C THR A 25 19.16 -3.90 -7.10
N THR A 26 18.28 -3.95 -8.11
CA THR A 26 17.93 -5.19 -8.79
C THR A 26 17.94 -5.01 -10.31
N ASP A 27 18.15 -6.12 -11.02
CA ASP A 27 18.02 -6.18 -12.48
C ASP A 27 16.64 -6.69 -12.92
N LEU A 28 15.74 -6.92 -11.96
CA LEU A 28 14.38 -7.39 -12.22
C LEU A 28 13.56 -6.32 -12.95
N GLN A 29 12.63 -6.76 -13.75
CA GLN A 29 11.71 -5.90 -14.47
C GLN A 29 10.27 -6.31 -14.19
N ILE A 30 9.37 -5.34 -14.24
CA ILE A 30 7.94 -5.61 -14.14
C ILE A 30 7.49 -6.27 -15.44
N VAL A 31 6.98 -7.50 -15.32
CA VAL A 31 6.48 -8.25 -16.48
C VAL A 31 4.95 -8.34 -16.52
N CYS A 32 4.28 -8.04 -15.41
CA CYS A 32 2.83 -7.99 -15.34
C CYS A 32 2.40 -6.98 -14.28
N GLU A 33 1.53 -6.05 -14.64
CA GLU A 33 0.93 -5.10 -13.70
C GLU A 33 -0.43 -4.63 -14.22
N LYS A 34 -1.25 -4.07 -13.34
CA LYS A 34 -2.55 -3.49 -13.69
C LYS A 34 -3.43 -4.44 -14.51
N ASP A 35 -3.47 -5.72 -14.11
CA ASP A 35 -4.29 -6.71 -14.80
C ASP A 35 -5.76 -6.24 -14.86
N PRO A 36 -6.41 -6.28 -16.04
CA PRO A 36 -7.80 -5.79 -16.20
C PRO A 36 -8.84 -6.54 -15.36
N SER A 37 -8.54 -7.76 -14.93
CA SER A 37 -9.43 -8.52 -14.04
C SER A 37 -9.48 -8.00 -12.62
N GLY A 38 -8.50 -7.15 -12.25
CA GLY A 38 -8.37 -6.63 -10.89
C GLY A 38 -7.74 -7.60 -9.89
N ILE A 39 -7.29 -8.77 -10.35
CA ILE A 39 -6.70 -9.79 -9.46
C ILE A 39 -5.42 -9.29 -8.77
N LEU A 40 -4.73 -8.33 -9.35
CA LEU A 40 -3.53 -7.73 -8.78
C LEU A 40 -3.80 -6.53 -7.88
N ASN A 41 -5.06 -6.14 -7.67
CA ASN A 41 -5.39 -5.05 -6.78
C ASN A 41 -5.06 -5.43 -5.34
N ASN A 42 -4.27 -4.58 -4.68
CA ASN A 42 -3.89 -4.76 -3.28
C ASN A 42 -4.65 -3.72 -2.43
N GLN A 43 -5.91 -4.02 -2.15
CA GLN A 43 -6.79 -3.11 -1.42
C GLN A 43 -6.44 -3.08 0.06
N TYR A 44 -6.31 -1.88 0.63
CA TYR A 44 -6.13 -1.65 2.05
C TYR A 44 -7.46 -1.33 2.71
N ALA A 45 -7.57 -1.67 3.98
CA ALA A 45 -8.76 -1.36 4.77
C ALA A 45 -8.36 -0.91 6.18
N CYS A 46 -9.12 0.01 6.72
CA CYS A 46 -8.99 0.43 8.12
C CYS A 46 -10.13 -0.23 8.91
N ILE A 47 -9.78 -1.19 9.77
CA ILE A 47 -10.73 -2.00 10.52
C ILE A 47 -10.60 -1.67 12.00
N CYS A 48 -11.67 -1.13 12.61
CA CYS A 48 -11.71 -0.91 14.04
C CYS A 48 -11.95 -2.22 14.79
N VAL A 49 -11.14 -2.48 15.80
CA VAL A 49 -11.27 -3.70 16.61
C VAL A 49 -12.58 -3.68 17.41
N ASN A 50 -13.24 -4.82 17.48
CA ASN A 50 -14.48 -4.97 18.24
C ASN A 50 -14.24 -4.71 19.75
N LEU A 51 -14.98 -3.75 20.29
CA LEU A 51 -14.88 -3.32 21.69
C LEU A 51 -15.15 -4.42 22.70
N GLU A 52 -15.94 -5.41 22.33
CA GLU A 52 -16.28 -6.54 23.19
C GLU A 52 -15.10 -7.47 23.45
N LYS A 53 -14.02 -7.35 22.65
CA LYS A 53 -12.84 -8.21 22.78
C LYS A 53 -11.97 -7.88 23.99
N ASN A 54 -11.88 -6.61 24.36
CA ASN A 54 -11.06 -6.17 25.49
C ASN A 54 -11.45 -4.75 25.90
N GLU A 55 -11.61 -4.52 27.20
CA GLU A 55 -11.97 -3.20 27.74
C GLU A 55 -10.87 -2.15 27.60
N LEU A 56 -9.61 -2.57 27.30
CA LEU A 56 -8.49 -1.65 27.11
C LEU A 56 -8.42 -1.10 25.68
N ILE A 57 -9.32 -1.51 24.79
CA ILE A 57 -9.34 -1.04 23.40
C ILE A 57 -9.73 0.45 23.38
N ASN A 58 -8.89 1.25 22.73
CA ASN A 58 -9.13 2.67 22.54
C ASN A 58 -10.07 2.90 21.35
N ALA A 59 -11.37 2.80 21.61
CA ALA A 59 -12.41 2.96 20.59
C ALA A 59 -12.43 4.34 19.98
N ASP A 60 -12.30 5.37 20.79
CA ASP A 60 -12.36 6.77 20.32
C ASP A 60 -11.16 7.09 19.44
N GLY A 61 -9.97 6.62 19.80
CA GLY A 61 -8.76 6.78 19.01
C GLY A 61 -8.84 6.04 17.68
N ALA A 62 -9.35 4.81 17.70
CA ALA A 62 -9.52 4.01 16.48
C ALA A 62 -10.50 4.66 15.51
N LYS A 63 -11.62 5.17 16.02
CA LYS A 63 -12.63 5.86 15.20
C LYS A 63 -12.07 7.17 14.63
N ALA A 64 -11.35 7.94 15.44
CA ALA A 64 -10.74 9.19 15.00
C ALA A 64 -9.73 8.94 13.87
N PHE A 65 -8.90 7.91 13.98
CA PHE A 65 -7.97 7.52 12.93
C PHE A 65 -8.70 7.08 11.66
N GLN A 66 -9.74 6.26 11.79
CA GLN A 66 -10.53 5.79 10.66
C GLN A 66 -11.18 6.96 9.91
N GLU A 67 -11.79 7.88 10.63
CA GLU A 67 -12.40 9.08 10.04
C GLU A 67 -11.36 9.95 9.35
N TRP A 68 -10.18 10.10 9.95
CA TRP A 68 -9.11 10.88 9.34
C TRP A 68 -8.56 10.23 8.07
N ILE A 69 -8.24 8.93 8.09
CA ILE A 69 -7.64 8.26 6.92
C ILE A 69 -8.59 8.24 5.73
N LEU A 70 -9.90 8.26 5.98
CA LEU A 70 -10.92 8.32 4.92
C LEU A 70 -11.26 9.75 4.49
N SER A 71 -10.72 10.76 5.17
CA SER A 71 -10.98 12.16 4.83
C SER A 71 -10.34 12.59 3.52
N GLU A 72 -10.87 13.64 2.91
CA GLU A 72 -10.31 14.21 1.68
C GLU A 72 -8.86 14.63 1.86
N ASP A 73 -8.52 15.22 3.00
CA ASP A 73 -7.14 15.66 3.30
C ASP A 73 -6.17 14.48 3.34
N ALA A 74 -6.54 13.40 4.04
CA ALA A 74 -5.69 12.22 4.12
C ALA A 74 -5.59 11.50 2.77
N GLN A 75 -6.66 11.43 2.00
CA GLN A 75 -6.65 10.84 0.66
C GLN A 75 -5.77 11.64 -0.30
N ALA A 76 -5.75 12.97 -0.17
CA ALA A 76 -4.85 13.82 -0.95
C ALA A 76 -3.38 13.54 -0.60
N LEU A 77 -3.04 13.36 0.68
CA LEU A 77 -1.70 13.00 1.12
C LEU A 77 -1.27 11.63 0.56
N ILE A 78 -2.19 10.68 0.54
CA ILE A 78 -1.92 9.34 -0.03
C ILE A 78 -1.63 9.45 -1.54
N ALA A 79 -2.37 10.28 -2.26
CA ALA A 79 -2.17 10.47 -3.69
C ALA A 79 -0.81 11.09 -4.02
N GLU A 80 -0.29 11.93 -3.14
CA GLU A 80 0.98 12.64 -3.35
C GLU A 80 2.19 11.89 -2.81
N PHE A 81 1.96 10.90 -1.95
CA PHE A 81 3.05 10.21 -1.27
C PHE A 81 3.99 9.50 -2.27
N GLY A 82 5.27 9.84 -2.18
CA GLY A 82 6.31 9.25 -3.01
C GLY A 82 6.44 9.85 -4.42
N VAL A 83 5.54 10.72 -4.85
CA VAL A 83 5.60 11.30 -6.20
C VAL A 83 6.89 12.10 -6.42
N GLU A 84 7.28 12.91 -5.44
CA GLU A 84 8.50 13.73 -5.54
C GLU A 84 9.75 12.85 -5.61
N GLU A 85 9.81 11.79 -4.81
CA GLU A 85 10.98 10.90 -4.72
C GLU A 85 11.09 9.93 -5.91
N PHE A 86 9.97 9.35 -6.34
CA PHE A 86 9.95 8.29 -7.34
C PHE A 86 9.37 8.70 -8.69
N GLY A 87 8.82 9.89 -8.81
CA GLY A 87 8.20 10.38 -10.04
C GLY A 87 6.84 9.77 -10.37
N ALA A 88 6.27 8.98 -9.46
CA ALA A 88 4.97 8.35 -9.63
C ALA A 88 4.31 8.09 -8.29
N PRO A 89 2.97 8.12 -8.19
CA PRO A 89 2.27 7.81 -6.95
C PRO A 89 2.44 6.32 -6.60
N LEU A 90 2.70 6.04 -5.33
CA LEU A 90 2.87 4.67 -4.83
C LEU A 90 1.53 4.01 -4.49
N PHE A 91 0.55 4.82 -4.13
CA PHE A 91 -0.78 4.37 -3.73
C PHE A 91 -1.85 5.16 -4.47
N THR A 92 -3.02 4.55 -4.63
CA THR A 92 -4.16 5.18 -5.29
C THR A 92 -5.27 5.39 -4.25
N PRO A 93 -5.65 6.64 -3.95
CA PRO A 93 -6.75 6.90 -3.02
C PRO A 93 -8.08 6.42 -3.62
N ASN A 94 -8.85 5.69 -2.84
CA ASN A 94 -10.15 5.18 -3.27
C ASN A 94 -11.15 5.06 -2.11
N ALA A 95 -11.02 5.91 -1.09
CA ALA A 95 -11.96 5.94 0.03
C ALA A 95 -13.37 6.29 -0.46
N GLU A 96 -14.34 5.59 0.07
CA GLU A 96 -15.76 5.80 -0.22
C GLU A 96 -16.47 6.54 0.93
#